data_e78f0702a72edf3c85b40d4d9a0d9d6e
#
_entry.id   e78f0702a72edf3c85b40d4d9a0d9d6e
#
_cell.length_a   1.000
_cell.length_b   1.000
_cell.length_c   1.000
_cell.angle_alpha   90.00
_cell.angle_beta   90.00
_cell.angle_gamma   90.00
#
_symmetry.space_group_name_H-M   'P 1'
#
loop_
_entity.id
_entity.type
_entity.pdbx_description
1 polymer ?
#
loop_
_entity_poly.entity_id
_entity_poly.type
_entity_poly.pdbx_seq_one_letter_code
_entity_poly.pdbx_strand_id
1 'polypeptide(L)'
;MRFPLDLRFKIVAIAPQISVTDAGGTLLLYVKQRAFKLKESVTVFRDAEQTHPIYRIAADRVLDISAQYRIDDAGGSPLGVLRRQGMRSLWRAHYEVYRGGAPFLTIREENPWVKVVDGLVGEIPILGLFTGYVLHPAYRVERIDTRSTVMRAVKQPAFLEGRFTIEQVTELTPPEQTLAVLAVLMMLLLERRRG
;
A
#
# COMPACT_ATOMS: atom_id res chain seq x y z
N MET A 1 -14.87 6.45 1.19
CA MET A 1 -13.97 6.11 2.31
C MET A 1 -13.73 7.35 3.13
N ARG A 2 -13.70 7.24 4.46
CA ARG A 2 -13.36 8.37 5.36
C ARG A 2 -11.91 8.22 5.80
N PHE A 3 -11.04 9.10 5.35
CA PHE A 3 -9.62 9.11 5.73
C PHE A 3 -9.41 9.78 7.10
N PRO A 4 -8.30 9.44 7.82
CA PRO A 4 -7.27 8.46 7.47
C PRO A 4 -7.77 7.03 7.57
N LEU A 5 -7.18 6.11 6.77
CA LEU A 5 -7.44 4.68 6.88
C LEU A 5 -6.39 4.03 7.77
N ASP A 6 -6.82 3.04 8.56
CA ASP A 6 -5.94 2.20 9.39
C ASP A 6 -5.81 0.81 8.75
N LEU A 7 -4.61 0.47 8.26
CA LEU A 7 -4.29 -0.82 7.68
C LEU A 7 -3.47 -1.63 8.68
N ARG A 8 -3.97 -2.81 9.06
CA ARG A 8 -3.34 -3.70 10.02
C ARG A 8 -3.03 -5.06 9.43
N PHE A 9 -1.83 -5.54 9.71
CA PHE A 9 -1.40 -6.90 9.45
C PHE A 9 -1.40 -7.70 10.73
N LYS A 10 -2.29 -8.68 10.86
CA LYS A 10 -2.20 -9.68 11.94
C LYS A 10 -1.31 -10.83 11.51
N ILE A 11 -0.29 -11.12 12.30
CA ILE A 11 0.55 -12.31 12.16
C ILE A 11 -0.10 -13.43 12.95
N VAL A 12 -1.11 -14.08 12.38
CA VAL A 12 -1.57 -15.37 12.92
C VAL A 12 -0.71 -16.45 12.26
N ALA A 13 -0.21 -17.39 13.04
CA ALA A 13 0.84 -18.35 12.66
C ALA A 13 0.62 -19.13 11.35
N ILE A 14 -0.59 -19.19 10.83
CA ILE A 14 -0.94 -20.04 9.68
C ILE A 14 -1.37 -19.23 8.44
N ALA A 15 -1.93 -18.04 8.60
CA ALA A 15 -2.42 -17.21 7.48
C ALA A 15 -2.35 -15.73 7.82
N PRO A 16 -1.57 -14.92 7.08
CA PRO A 16 -1.55 -13.48 7.25
C PRO A 16 -2.95 -12.91 6.98
N GLN A 17 -3.40 -12.06 7.90
CA GLN A 17 -4.66 -11.34 7.78
C GLN A 17 -4.37 -9.86 7.65
N ILE A 18 -5.13 -9.17 6.79
CA ILE A 18 -5.05 -7.73 6.61
C ILE A 18 -6.46 -7.18 6.75
N SER A 19 -6.58 -6.13 7.53
CA SER A 19 -7.80 -5.33 7.61
C SER A 19 -7.50 -3.88 7.30
N VAL A 20 -8.41 -3.22 6.60
CA VAL A 20 -8.39 -1.78 6.37
C VAL A 20 -9.69 -1.21 6.91
N THR A 21 -9.60 -0.33 7.89
CA THR A 21 -10.74 0.38 8.47
C THR A 21 -10.66 1.86 8.16
N ASP A 22 -11.81 2.52 8.08
CA ASP A 22 -11.87 3.97 7.92
C ASP A 22 -11.75 4.71 9.26
N ALA A 23 -11.68 6.04 9.22
CA ALA A 23 -11.60 6.90 10.41
C ALA A 23 -12.78 6.71 11.40
N GLY A 24 -13.89 6.14 10.96
CA GLY A 24 -15.02 5.78 11.83
C GLY A 24 -14.95 4.36 12.37
N GLY A 25 -13.88 3.62 12.11
CA GLY A 25 -13.73 2.21 12.54
C GLY A 25 -14.49 1.21 11.66
N THR A 26 -15.09 1.63 10.54
CA THR A 26 -15.81 0.75 9.64
C THR A 26 -14.82 -0.09 8.84
N LEU A 27 -14.99 -1.42 8.85
CA LEU A 27 -14.19 -2.33 8.02
C LEU A 27 -14.53 -2.10 6.54
N LEU A 28 -13.53 -1.75 5.76
CA LEU A 28 -13.65 -1.50 4.32
C LEU A 28 -13.15 -2.67 3.48
N LEU A 29 -11.98 -3.20 3.85
CA LEU A 29 -11.28 -4.25 3.11
C LEU A 29 -10.73 -5.29 4.10
N TYR A 30 -10.89 -6.56 3.75
CA TYR A 30 -10.34 -7.67 4.49
C TYR A 30 -9.67 -8.68 3.55
N VAL A 31 -8.49 -9.13 3.91
CA VAL A 31 -7.75 -10.17 3.21
C VAL A 31 -7.28 -11.21 4.22
N LYS A 32 -7.59 -12.47 3.96
CA LYS A 32 -7.00 -13.61 4.66
C LYS A 32 -6.50 -14.59 3.63
N GLN A 33 -5.21 -14.83 3.61
CA GLN A 33 -4.62 -15.61 2.54
C GLN A 33 -3.64 -16.65 3.06
N ARG A 34 -3.72 -17.85 2.49
CA ARG A 34 -2.72 -18.88 2.72
C ARG A 34 -1.37 -18.41 2.16
N ALA A 35 -0.30 -18.53 2.97
CA ALA A 35 1.02 -17.97 2.68
C ALA A 35 1.61 -18.32 1.30
N PHE A 36 1.21 -19.42 0.69
CA PHE A 36 1.75 -19.91 -0.57
C PHE A 36 1.06 -19.35 -1.84
N LYS A 37 -0.16 -18.80 -1.74
CA LYS A 37 -0.95 -18.32 -2.90
C LYS A 37 -0.87 -16.82 -3.17
N LEU A 38 -0.14 -16.05 -2.37
CA LEU A 38 0.01 -14.59 -2.51
C LEU A 38 0.65 -14.15 -3.85
N LYS A 39 1.40 -15.03 -4.51
CA LYS A 39 2.02 -14.73 -5.80
C LYS A 39 1.04 -14.84 -6.98
N GLU A 40 -0.04 -15.58 -6.82
CA GLU A 40 -0.96 -15.88 -7.92
C GLU A 40 -2.19 -14.97 -7.90
N SER A 41 -2.87 -14.88 -6.76
CA SER A 41 -4.04 -14.01 -6.63
C SER A 41 -4.37 -13.70 -5.16
N VAL A 42 -4.91 -12.51 -4.93
CA VAL A 42 -5.44 -12.02 -3.66
C VAL A 42 -6.91 -11.72 -3.85
N THR A 43 -7.78 -12.32 -3.04
CA THR A 43 -9.19 -11.94 -2.96
C THR A 43 -9.36 -10.98 -1.80
N VAL A 44 -10.02 -9.86 -2.05
CA VAL A 44 -10.34 -8.83 -1.06
C VAL A 44 -11.83 -8.91 -0.76
N PHE A 45 -12.17 -8.99 0.52
CA PHE A 45 -13.53 -9.11 1.02
C PHE A 45 -13.97 -7.84 1.73
N ARG A 46 -15.28 -7.64 1.83
CA ARG A 46 -15.88 -6.56 2.64
C ARG A 46 -15.95 -6.93 4.12
N ASP A 47 -15.96 -8.21 4.45
CA ASP A 47 -16.19 -8.77 5.77
C ASP A 47 -15.08 -9.75 6.19
N ALA A 48 -14.89 -9.93 7.50
CA ALA A 48 -13.89 -10.81 8.07
C ALA A 48 -14.23 -12.30 7.91
N GLU A 49 -15.51 -12.61 7.71
CA GLU A 49 -16.07 -13.96 7.47
C GLU A 49 -15.79 -14.42 6.04
N GLN A 50 -15.33 -13.52 5.15
CA GLN A 50 -15.01 -13.79 3.74
C GLN A 50 -16.22 -14.25 2.91
N THR A 51 -17.39 -13.74 3.22
CA THR A 51 -18.64 -14.08 2.53
C THR A 51 -18.89 -13.16 1.33
N HIS A 52 -18.35 -11.92 1.33
CA HIS A 52 -18.58 -10.91 0.30
C HIS A 52 -17.27 -10.50 -0.39
N PRO A 53 -16.83 -11.24 -1.43
CA PRO A 53 -15.68 -10.82 -2.23
C PRO A 53 -16.04 -9.55 -3.02
N ILE A 54 -15.16 -8.54 -2.97
CA ILE A 54 -15.39 -7.24 -3.63
C ILE A 54 -14.33 -6.91 -4.67
N TYR A 55 -13.08 -7.39 -4.49
CA TYR A 55 -12.01 -7.21 -5.47
C TYR A 55 -11.15 -8.46 -5.58
N ARG A 56 -10.51 -8.59 -6.73
CA ARG A 56 -9.50 -9.60 -7.01
C ARG A 56 -8.24 -8.94 -7.55
N ILE A 57 -7.09 -9.31 -6.99
CA ILE A 57 -5.77 -8.88 -7.49
C ILE A 57 -5.05 -10.15 -7.95
N ALA A 58 -4.71 -10.24 -9.22
CA ALA A 58 -4.08 -11.43 -9.79
C ALA A 58 -2.79 -11.07 -10.53
N ALA A 59 -1.73 -11.84 -10.30
CA ALA A 59 -0.49 -11.72 -11.06
C ALA A 59 -0.69 -12.26 -12.49
N ASP A 60 -0.13 -11.56 -13.48
CA ASP A 60 -0.11 -12.05 -14.87
C ASP A 60 0.95 -13.14 -15.07
N ARG A 61 2.02 -13.14 -14.25
CA ARG A 61 3.10 -14.13 -14.25
C ARG A 61 3.58 -14.43 -12.84
N VAL A 62 3.87 -15.72 -12.57
CA VAL A 62 4.22 -16.20 -11.22
C VAL A 62 5.69 -15.88 -10.83
N LEU A 63 6.56 -15.62 -11.79
CA LEU A 63 8.01 -15.53 -11.59
C LEU A 63 8.64 -14.45 -12.47
N ASP A 64 8.50 -13.16 -12.11
CA ASP A 64 9.32 -12.15 -12.76
C ASP A 64 9.60 -10.95 -11.85
N ILE A 65 10.80 -10.36 -12.01
CA ILE A 65 11.22 -9.11 -11.36
C ILE A 65 10.30 -7.94 -11.78
N SER A 66 9.58 -8.09 -12.88
CA SER A 66 8.62 -7.14 -13.47
C SER A 66 7.16 -7.60 -13.39
N ALA A 67 6.78 -8.41 -12.38
CA ALA A 67 5.42 -8.90 -12.24
C ALA A 67 4.38 -7.77 -12.25
N GLN A 68 3.30 -7.97 -13.00
CA GLN A 68 2.13 -7.10 -13.05
C GLN A 68 0.99 -7.77 -12.29
N TYR A 69 0.25 -6.95 -11.55
CA TYR A 69 -0.90 -7.38 -10.77
C TYR A 69 -2.14 -6.68 -11.27
N ARG A 70 -3.02 -7.41 -11.95
CA ARG A 70 -4.30 -6.89 -12.39
C ARG A 70 -5.24 -6.79 -11.21
N ILE A 71 -5.92 -5.67 -11.09
CA ILE A 71 -6.89 -5.35 -10.04
C ILE A 71 -8.26 -5.26 -10.70
N ASP A 72 -9.15 -6.18 -10.36
CA ASP A 72 -10.51 -6.27 -10.89
C ASP A 72 -11.53 -6.15 -9.73
N ASP A 73 -12.74 -5.73 -10.03
CA ASP A 73 -13.88 -5.86 -9.11
C ASP A 73 -14.37 -7.32 -9.04
N ALA A 74 -15.36 -7.58 -8.18
CA ALA A 74 -15.94 -8.92 -8.02
C ALA A 74 -16.65 -9.44 -9.29
N GLY A 75 -17.10 -8.54 -10.17
CA GLY A 75 -17.72 -8.86 -11.46
C GLY A 75 -16.69 -9.11 -12.56
N GLY A 76 -15.40 -8.92 -12.28
CA GLY A 76 -14.30 -9.07 -13.25
C GLY A 76 -14.03 -7.82 -14.09
N SER A 77 -14.66 -6.67 -13.77
CA SER A 77 -14.38 -5.41 -14.46
C SER A 77 -13.01 -4.87 -14.02
N PRO A 78 -12.13 -4.51 -14.96
CA PRO A 78 -10.78 -4.07 -14.63
C PRO A 78 -10.81 -2.66 -14.00
N LEU A 79 -10.19 -2.51 -12.83
CA LEU A 79 -9.95 -1.23 -12.17
C LEU A 79 -8.59 -0.65 -12.58
N GLY A 80 -7.57 -1.50 -12.70
CA GLY A 80 -6.23 -1.10 -13.06
C GLY A 80 -5.19 -2.21 -12.92
N VAL A 81 -3.93 -1.83 -13.10
CA VAL A 81 -2.78 -2.74 -13.00
C VAL A 81 -1.71 -2.10 -12.11
N LEU A 82 -1.21 -2.85 -11.14
CA LEU A 82 -0.02 -2.52 -10.37
C LEU A 82 1.20 -3.20 -11.01
N ARG A 83 2.20 -2.42 -11.40
CA ARG A 83 3.47 -2.91 -11.95
C ARG A 83 4.62 -2.53 -11.04
N ARG A 84 5.47 -3.50 -10.75
CA ARG A 84 6.71 -3.25 -10.05
C ARG A 84 7.79 -2.82 -11.05
N GLN A 85 8.52 -1.77 -10.73
CA GLN A 85 9.67 -1.28 -11.51
C GLN A 85 10.94 -2.09 -11.13
N GLY A 86 11.24 -3.15 -11.91
CA GLY A 86 12.25 -4.17 -11.70
C GLY A 86 13.57 -3.73 -11.04
N MET A 87 14.58 -3.32 -11.83
CA MET A 87 15.91 -2.98 -11.33
C MET A 87 15.95 -1.80 -10.34
N ARG A 88 15.08 -0.80 -10.51
CA ARG A 88 14.99 0.36 -9.59
C ARG A 88 14.40 0.01 -8.22
N SER A 89 13.65 -1.09 -8.14
CA SER A 89 13.00 -1.57 -6.92
C SER A 89 13.85 -2.59 -6.13
N LEU A 90 15.11 -2.83 -6.50
CA LEU A 90 15.97 -3.73 -5.74
C LEU A 90 16.37 -3.14 -4.38
N TRP A 91 16.53 -1.82 -4.30
CA TRP A 91 16.96 -1.10 -3.10
C TRP A 91 15.83 -0.30 -2.41
N ARG A 92 14.77 0.10 -3.16
CA ARG A 92 13.62 0.84 -2.65
C ARG A 92 12.36 0.43 -3.38
N ALA A 93 11.23 0.37 -2.67
CA ALA A 93 9.94 0.09 -3.27
C ALA A 93 9.59 1.15 -4.32
N HIS A 94 9.39 0.71 -5.57
CA HIS A 94 8.94 1.56 -6.67
C HIS A 94 7.93 0.80 -7.51
N TYR A 95 6.71 1.31 -7.53
CA TYR A 95 5.59 0.72 -8.24
C TYR A 95 4.88 1.78 -9.07
N GLU A 96 4.30 1.35 -10.19
CA GLU A 96 3.42 2.17 -11.01
C GLU A 96 2.04 1.54 -11.07
N VAL A 97 1.02 2.39 -11.04
CA VAL A 97 -0.39 2.02 -11.18
C VAL A 97 -0.89 2.53 -12.52
N TYR A 98 -1.46 1.63 -13.31
CA TYR A 98 -2.06 1.92 -14.61
C TYR A 98 -3.57 1.88 -14.49
N ARG A 99 -4.25 2.81 -15.17
CA ARG A 99 -5.70 2.88 -15.29
C ARG A 99 -6.08 3.10 -16.75
N GLY A 100 -6.98 2.26 -17.29
CA GLY A 100 -7.35 2.35 -18.70
C GLY A 100 -6.17 2.18 -19.68
N GLY A 101 -5.13 1.42 -19.27
CA GLY A 101 -3.91 1.22 -20.09
C GLY A 101 -2.87 2.33 -19.98
N ALA A 102 -3.20 3.48 -19.39
CA ALA A 102 -2.28 4.60 -19.20
C ALA A 102 -1.66 4.62 -17.78
N PRO A 103 -0.40 5.06 -17.62
CA PRO A 103 0.21 5.26 -16.31
C PRO A 103 -0.54 6.37 -15.55
N PHE A 104 -0.93 6.08 -14.30
CA PHE A 104 -1.80 6.94 -13.50
C PHE A 104 -1.11 7.43 -12.22
N LEU A 105 -0.61 6.47 -11.40
CA LEU A 105 0.07 6.79 -10.13
C LEU A 105 1.43 6.11 -10.07
N THR A 106 2.33 6.67 -9.26
CA THR A 106 3.55 6.01 -8.81
C THR A 106 3.54 5.90 -7.30
N ILE A 107 4.03 4.77 -6.76
CA ILE A 107 4.19 4.55 -5.33
C ILE A 107 5.67 4.36 -5.06
N ARG A 108 6.23 5.20 -4.17
CA ARG A 108 7.65 5.18 -3.83
C ARG A 108 7.86 5.24 -2.33
N GLU A 109 8.86 4.54 -1.86
CA GLU A 109 9.33 4.69 -0.50
C GLU A 109 9.96 6.08 -0.31
N GLU A 110 9.54 6.80 0.73
CA GLU A 110 10.13 8.09 1.10
C GLU A 110 11.55 7.87 1.64
N ASN A 111 12.47 8.74 1.25
CA ASN A 111 13.82 8.73 1.80
C ASN A 111 13.79 9.35 3.21
N PRO A 112 14.09 8.60 4.27
CA PRO A 112 14.14 9.17 5.62
C PRO A 112 15.18 10.29 5.76
N TRP A 113 16.25 10.24 4.98
CA TRP A 113 17.33 11.24 5.00
C TRP A 113 16.91 12.61 4.47
N VAL A 114 15.91 12.71 3.58
CA VAL A 114 15.40 13.99 3.09
C VAL A 114 14.79 14.81 4.24
N LYS A 115 14.07 14.13 5.15
CA LYS A 115 13.49 14.82 6.33
C LYS A 115 14.53 15.29 7.34
N VAL A 116 15.68 14.60 7.42
CA VAL A 116 16.80 15.01 8.27
C VAL A 116 17.45 16.27 7.72
N VAL A 117 17.62 16.38 6.41
CA VAL A 117 18.19 17.56 5.76
C VAL A 117 17.26 18.77 5.84
N ASP A 118 15.96 18.59 5.60
CA ASP A 118 14.96 19.65 5.72
C ASP A 118 14.78 20.10 7.19
N GLY A 119 14.99 19.21 8.16
CA GLY A 119 14.97 19.52 9.60
C GLY A 119 16.22 20.25 10.09
N LEU A 120 17.36 20.14 9.40
CA LEU A 120 18.60 20.86 9.72
C LEU A 120 18.53 22.35 9.33
N VAL A 121 17.62 22.74 8.45
CA VAL A 121 17.40 24.14 8.04
C VAL A 121 16.46 24.88 9.01
N GLY A 122 15.72 24.18 9.85
CA GLY A 122 14.87 24.75 10.90
C GLY A 122 15.32 24.28 12.27
N GLU A 123 15.88 25.16 13.08
CA GLU A 123 16.36 25.06 14.47
C GLU A 123 15.65 24.05 15.39
N ILE A 124 15.71 22.75 15.09
CA ILE A 124 15.19 21.70 15.96
C ILE A 124 16.35 20.88 16.52
N PRO A 125 16.52 20.77 17.85
CA PRO A 125 17.62 20.01 18.45
C PRO A 125 17.57 18.55 18.03
N ILE A 126 18.62 18.10 17.38
CA ILE A 126 18.79 16.78 16.74
C ILE A 126 18.72 15.61 17.76
N LEU A 127 18.84 15.85 19.04
CA LEU A 127 18.95 14.84 20.10
C LEU A 127 17.67 14.03 20.39
N GLY A 128 16.47 14.53 20.00
CA GLY A 128 15.22 13.81 20.21
C GLY A 128 14.81 12.89 19.05
N LEU A 129 15.46 13.01 17.88
CA LEU A 129 15.10 12.32 16.65
C LEU A 129 15.71 10.91 16.52
N PHE A 130 16.67 10.55 17.36
CA PHE A 130 17.31 9.22 17.31
C PHE A 130 16.54 8.13 18.06
N THR A 131 15.51 8.45 18.80
CA THR A 131 14.69 7.47 19.53
C THR A 131 13.47 7.04 18.72
N GLY A 132 13.63 6.06 17.82
CA GLY A 132 12.55 5.21 17.32
C GLY A 132 11.63 5.77 16.21
N TYR A 133 11.56 7.08 15.98
CA TYR A 133 10.65 7.67 14.99
C TYR A 133 11.23 7.75 13.55
N VAL A 134 12.55 7.70 13.40
CA VAL A 134 13.25 7.95 12.13
C VAL A 134 13.28 6.74 11.20
N LEU A 135 12.98 5.53 11.69
CA LEU A 135 13.15 4.29 10.93
C LEU A 135 11.84 3.63 10.45
N HIS A 136 10.72 4.35 10.49
CA HIS A 136 9.48 3.77 9.99
C HIS A 136 9.31 4.09 8.50
N PRO A 137 9.26 3.07 7.62
CA PRO A 137 9.06 3.30 6.20
C PRO A 137 7.75 4.03 5.94
N ALA A 138 7.81 5.06 5.13
CA ALA A 138 6.67 5.77 4.61
C ALA A 138 6.67 5.66 3.08
N TYR A 139 5.49 5.53 2.50
CA TYR A 139 5.30 5.41 1.06
C TYR A 139 4.45 6.58 0.57
N ARG A 140 4.91 7.23 -0.48
CA ARG A 140 4.22 8.33 -1.14
C ARG A 140 3.57 7.82 -2.42
N VAL A 141 2.31 8.17 -2.60
CA VAL A 141 1.55 7.93 -3.83
C VAL A 141 1.40 9.25 -4.55
N GLU A 142 1.90 9.33 -5.77
CA GLU A 142 1.95 10.56 -6.58
C GLU A 142 1.25 10.34 -7.92
N ARG A 143 0.53 11.35 -8.41
CA ARG A 143 0.08 11.37 -9.81
C ARG A 143 1.27 11.49 -10.74
N ILE A 144 1.23 10.78 -11.86
CA ILE A 144 2.34 10.81 -12.84
C ILE A 144 2.30 12.10 -13.65
N ASP A 145 1.11 12.58 -13.99
CA ASP A 145 0.89 13.80 -14.80
C ASP A 145 1.31 15.09 -14.07
N THR A 146 0.83 15.29 -12.85
CA THR A 146 1.04 16.52 -12.07
C THR A 146 2.18 16.42 -11.07
N ARG A 147 2.69 15.21 -10.81
CA ARG A 147 3.65 14.91 -9.73
C ARG A 147 3.17 15.31 -8.33
N SER A 148 1.86 15.53 -8.19
CA SER A 148 1.25 15.85 -6.90
C SER A 148 1.10 14.60 -6.03
N THR A 149 1.40 14.73 -4.73
CA THR A 149 1.14 13.67 -3.75
C THR A 149 -0.36 13.57 -3.51
N VAL A 150 -0.93 12.38 -3.73
CA VAL A 150 -2.36 12.12 -3.52
C VAL A 150 -2.63 11.34 -2.25
N MET A 151 -1.74 10.43 -1.87
CA MET A 151 -1.83 9.66 -0.63
C MET A 151 -0.47 9.43 -0.01
N ARG A 152 -0.47 9.14 1.28
CA ARG A 152 0.70 8.77 2.05
C ARG A 152 0.37 7.57 2.94
N ALA A 153 1.17 6.51 2.89
CA ALA A 153 1.06 5.36 3.77
C ALA A 153 2.26 5.36 4.73
N VAL A 154 2.02 5.58 6.02
CA VAL A 154 3.04 5.72 7.05
C VAL A 154 2.96 4.55 8.01
N LYS A 155 4.06 3.80 8.17
CA LYS A 155 4.15 2.74 9.15
C LYS A 155 4.06 3.32 10.55
N GLN A 156 3.22 2.72 11.38
CA GLN A 156 3.04 3.11 12.78
C GLN A 156 3.81 2.15 13.70
N PRO A 157 4.31 2.62 14.85
CA PRO A 157 4.79 1.74 15.90
C PRO A 157 3.68 0.77 16.31
N ALA A 158 3.95 -0.52 16.27
CA ALA A 158 3.02 -1.54 16.72
C ALA A 158 3.79 -2.72 17.29
N PHE A 159 3.31 -3.26 18.40
CA PHE A 159 3.89 -4.43 19.06
C PHE A 159 3.27 -5.69 18.42
N LEU A 160 4.04 -6.53 17.77
CA LEU A 160 3.63 -7.80 17.13
C LEU A 160 2.75 -7.67 15.85
N GLU A 161 2.37 -6.48 15.42
CA GLU A 161 1.57 -6.26 14.20
C GLU A 161 2.24 -5.24 13.28
N GLY A 162 2.08 -5.39 11.96
CA GLY A 162 2.38 -4.29 11.03
C GLY A 162 1.18 -3.36 10.96
N ARG A 163 1.34 -2.08 11.27
CA ARG A 163 0.28 -1.09 11.18
C ARG A 163 0.72 0.06 10.28
N PHE A 164 -0.18 0.49 9.39
CA PHE A 164 0.02 1.65 8.52
C PHE A 164 -1.18 2.57 8.59
N THR A 165 -0.92 3.87 8.67
CA THR A 165 -1.94 4.90 8.44
C THR A 165 -1.87 5.36 7.00
N ILE A 166 -2.99 5.34 6.29
CA ILE A 166 -3.08 5.86 4.91
C ILE A 166 -3.83 7.19 4.97
N GLU A 167 -3.14 8.25 4.63
CA GLU A 167 -3.66 9.62 4.58
C GLU A 167 -3.94 10.02 3.14
N GLN A 168 -5.07 10.68 2.88
CA GLN A 168 -5.33 11.35 1.61
C GLN A 168 -4.80 12.78 1.71
N VAL A 169 -3.94 13.17 0.77
CA VAL A 169 -3.31 14.49 0.71
C VAL A 169 -4.04 15.39 -0.29
N THR A 170 -4.36 14.83 -1.46
CA THR A 170 -5.10 15.55 -2.52
C THR A 170 -6.35 14.75 -2.86
N GLU A 171 -7.40 15.44 -3.27
CA GLU A 171 -8.67 14.83 -3.60
C GLU A 171 -8.57 13.86 -4.78
N LEU A 172 -9.18 12.70 -4.63
CA LEU A 172 -9.32 11.66 -5.63
C LEU A 172 -10.82 11.32 -5.76
N THR A 173 -11.26 10.98 -6.95
CA THR A 173 -12.60 10.42 -7.14
C THR A 173 -12.73 9.06 -6.43
N PRO A 174 -13.95 8.63 -6.04
CA PRO A 174 -14.13 7.36 -5.33
C PRO A 174 -13.51 6.14 -6.03
N PRO A 175 -13.59 5.98 -7.39
CA PRO A 175 -12.90 4.89 -8.08
C PRO A 175 -11.36 4.99 -8.01
N GLU A 176 -10.82 6.21 -8.07
CA GLU A 176 -9.38 6.47 -7.95
C GLU A 176 -8.87 6.17 -6.54
N GLN A 177 -9.63 6.57 -5.50
CA GLN A 177 -9.33 6.22 -4.10
C GLN A 177 -9.25 4.71 -3.93
N THR A 178 -10.23 3.98 -4.47
CA THR A 178 -10.27 2.52 -4.38
C THR A 178 -9.07 1.88 -5.05
N LEU A 179 -8.74 2.28 -6.27
CA LEU A 179 -7.57 1.75 -6.99
C LEU A 179 -6.26 2.06 -6.26
N ALA A 180 -6.09 3.29 -5.76
CA ALA A 180 -4.90 3.70 -5.02
C ALA A 180 -4.72 2.89 -3.72
N VAL A 181 -5.80 2.71 -2.94
CA VAL A 181 -5.78 1.92 -1.68
C VAL A 181 -5.48 0.44 -1.95
N LEU A 182 -6.08 -0.16 -2.98
CA LEU A 182 -5.81 -1.55 -3.37
C LEU A 182 -4.36 -1.73 -3.86
N ALA A 183 -3.82 -0.75 -4.58
CA ALA A 183 -2.43 -0.76 -5.02
C ALA A 183 -1.45 -0.65 -3.84
N VAL A 184 -1.72 0.23 -2.86
CA VAL A 184 -0.94 0.34 -1.62
C VAL A 184 -1.01 -0.96 -0.82
N LEU A 185 -2.21 -1.54 -0.64
CA LEU A 185 -2.40 -2.81 0.04
C LEU A 185 -1.55 -3.92 -0.61
N MET A 186 -1.62 -4.06 -1.94
CA MET A 186 -0.86 -5.09 -2.65
C MET A 186 0.65 -4.84 -2.58
N MET A 187 1.10 -3.59 -2.74
CA MET A 187 2.51 -3.22 -2.56
C MET A 187 3.01 -3.63 -1.17
N LEU A 188 2.28 -3.29 -0.09
CA LEU A 188 2.66 -3.63 1.28
C LEU A 188 2.72 -5.15 1.50
N LEU A 189 1.81 -5.92 0.87
CA LEU A 189 1.85 -7.38 0.86
C LEU A 189 3.14 -7.91 0.21
N LEU A 190 3.56 -7.31 -0.90
CA LEU A 190 4.76 -7.71 -1.65
C LEU A 190 6.04 -7.34 -0.89
N GLU A 191 6.12 -6.13 -0.35
CA GLU A 191 7.31 -5.66 0.38
C GLU A 191 7.52 -6.44 1.69
N ARG A 192 6.46 -6.77 2.41
CA ARG A 192 6.55 -7.58 3.63
C ARG A 192 7.16 -8.98 3.41
N ARG A 193 7.05 -9.54 2.23
CA ARG A 193 7.63 -10.87 1.91
C ARG A 193 9.12 -10.82 1.61
N ARG A 194 9.70 -9.63 1.50
CA ARG A 194 11.11 -9.42 1.15
C ARG A 194 11.99 -9.14 2.37
N GLY A 195 11.44 -8.66 3.46
CA GLY A 195 12.09 -8.45 4.76
C GLY A 195 11.63 -9.45 5.77
#